data_2c48389398ff8026b1f494d98c653482
#
_entry.id   2c48389398ff8026b1f494d98c653482
#
_cell.length_a   1.000
_cell.length_b   1.000
_cell.length_c   1.000
_cell.angle_alpha   90.00
_cell.angle_beta   90.00
_cell.angle_gamma   90.00
#
_symmetry.space_group_name_H-M   'P 1'
#
loop_
_entity.id
_entity.type
_entity.pdbx_description
1 polymer ?
#
loop_
_entity_poly.entity_id
_entity_poly.type
_entity_poly.pdbx_seq_one_letter_code
_entity_poly.pdbx_strand_id
1 'polypeptide(L)'
;MAGLPDFLIIGAARAGTTALHSYLRQSPDIFMPAHKEPNFFAFEDDALDCRGPGAEFINNSVTRMSDYRALFAGAKTGILLGEASPLYLYSPKAPERIAHHVPGVRMVAILRNPVDQAFSHFLYATKYRIEPVADFTEALRREEERMAAGWQPLFGYSRFPRYAEQLDRYYARFPRGQILIRTYEDYLADPVGLMADILGHIGADRSFRADMSEKMNAGGRAKNAAFQDFLMKSNPVTRAIGMVVPKAARLRIRDRLAAMNMTRDDRMPKAAKAILLERLGPEIERLGPMIGRDLSGWLE
;
A
#
# COMPACT_ATOMS: atom_id res chain seq x y z
N MET A 1 11.13 16.05 22.02
CA MET A 1 10.37 16.19 20.77
C MET A 1 10.12 14.79 20.24
N ALA A 2 8.92 14.49 19.73
CA ALA A 2 8.65 13.20 19.10
C ALA A 2 9.62 12.99 17.91
N GLY A 3 10.18 11.77 17.80
CA GLY A 3 11.16 11.41 16.79
C GLY A 3 10.58 11.40 15.37
N LEU A 4 11.46 11.23 14.39
CA LEU A 4 11.14 10.85 13.03
C LEU A 4 11.36 9.32 12.89
N PRO A 5 10.82 8.66 11.87
CA PRO A 5 10.94 7.21 11.74
C PRO A 5 12.37 6.75 11.48
N ASP A 6 12.77 5.64 12.12
CA ASP A 6 14.00 4.93 11.88
C ASP A 6 13.91 4.02 10.64
N PHE A 7 12.68 3.59 10.31
CA PHE A 7 12.43 2.82 9.09
C PHE A 7 11.08 3.14 8.45
N LEU A 8 10.97 2.89 7.14
CA LEU A 8 9.79 3.11 6.32
C LEU A 8 9.45 1.86 5.48
N ILE A 9 8.18 1.46 5.48
CA ILE A 9 7.66 0.53 4.47
C ILE A 9 7.15 1.40 3.32
N ILE A 10 7.98 1.54 2.28
CA ILE A 10 7.71 2.47 1.18
C ILE A 10 6.84 1.90 0.06
N GLY A 11 6.60 0.59 0.04
CA GLY A 11 5.86 -0.07 -1.03
C GLY A 11 5.85 -1.60 -0.94
N ALA A 12 5.22 -2.23 -1.93
CA ALA A 12 4.32 -1.63 -2.89
C ALA A 12 2.87 -1.75 -2.42
N ALA A 13 2.02 -0.87 -2.91
CA ALA A 13 0.59 -1.02 -2.67
C ALA A 13 0.11 -2.39 -3.15
N ARG A 14 -0.80 -3.04 -2.40
CA ARG A 14 -1.35 -4.37 -2.72
C ARG A 14 -0.35 -5.55 -2.68
N ALA A 15 0.80 -5.37 -2.04
CA ALA A 15 1.85 -6.38 -1.85
C ALA A 15 2.04 -6.78 -0.36
N GLY A 16 1.01 -6.70 0.47
CA GLY A 16 1.07 -7.18 1.86
C GLY A 16 1.50 -6.16 2.90
N THR A 17 1.69 -4.89 2.57
CA THR A 17 2.14 -3.83 3.50
C THR A 17 1.24 -3.63 4.72
N THR A 18 -0.06 -3.95 4.62
CA THR A 18 -0.98 -3.88 5.76
C THR A 18 -0.71 -5.02 6.76
N ALA A 19 -0.41 -6.21 6.27
CA ALA A 19 -0.03 -7.34 7.11
C ALA A 19 1.30 -7.05 7.82
N LEU A 20 2.31 -6.56 7.08
CA LEU A 20 3.60 -6.16 7.67
C LEU A 20 3.44 -5.11 8.76
N HIS A 21 2.67 -4.06 8.50
CA HIS A 21 2.38 -3.04 9.51
C HIS A 21 1.75 -3.65 10.77
N SER A 22 0.78 -4.57 10.61
CA SER A 22 0.14 -5.27 11.73
C SER A 22 1.12 -6.17 12.50
N TYR A 23 2.00 -6.88 11.80
CA TYR A 23 2.97 -7.78 12.40
C TYR A 23 4.05 -7.03 13.16
N LEU A 24 4.62 -5.97 12.58
CA LEU A 24 5.65 -5.16 13.22
C LEU A 24 5.11 -4.45 14.48
N ARG A 25 3.83 -4.05 14.48
CA ARG A 25 3.20 -3.45 15.67
C ARG A 25 3.09 -4.38 16.88
N GLN A 26 3.23 -5.68 16.71
CA GLN A 26 3.20 -6.65 17.80
C GLN A 26 4.55 -6.71 18.54
N SER A 27 5.63 -6.21 17.93
CA SER A 27 6.95 -6.20 18.56
C SER A 27 7.00 -5.17 19.70
N PRO A 28 7.51 -5.53 20.90
CA PRO A 28 7.68 -4.60 22.00
C PRO A 28 8.73 -3.51 21.73
N ASP A 29 9.66 -3.76 20.79
CA ASP A 29 10.79 -2.88 20.47
C ASP A 29 10.50 -1.95 19.28
N ILE A 30 9.28 -2.02 18.72
CA ILE A 30 8.87 -1.25 17.54
C ILE A 30 7.60 -0.48 17.84
N PHE A 31 7.60 0.80 17.53
CA PHE A 31 6.41 1.62 17.52
C PHE A 31 6.02 1.96 16.08
N MET A 32 4.80 1.60 15.70
CA MET A 32 4.19 2.05 14.46
C MET A 32 2.86 2.77 14.77
N PRO A 33 2.63 3.96 14.22
CA PRO A 33 1.38 4.70 14.44
C PRO A 33 0.15 3.86 14.07
N ALA A 34 -0.94 4.06 14.81
CA ALA A 34 -2.22 3.45 14.46
C ALA A 34 -2.79 3.99 13.14
N HIS A 35 -2.46 5.24 12.81
CA HIS A 35 -2.75 5.86 11.52
C HIS A 35 -1.76 5.33 10.48
N LYS A 36 -2.18 4.34 9.72
CA LYS A 36 -1.43 3.80 8.58
C LYS A 36 -1.61 4.72 7.37
N GLU A 37 -0.56 4.82 6.55
CA GLU A 37 -0.55 5.62 5.31
C GLU A 37 -0.78 7.12 5.55
N PRO A 38 0.00 7.76 6.45
CA PRO A 38 -0.03 9.21 6.58
C PRO A 38 0.43 9.93 5.31
N ASN A 39 1.19 9.25 4.44
CA ASN A 39 1.67 9.73 3.13
C ASN A 39 2.49 11.03 3.20
N PHE A 40 3.03 11.39 4.36
CA PHE A 40 3.66 12.69 4.61
C PHE A 40 4.74 13.04 3.58
N PHE A 41 5.71 12.16 3.35
CA PHE A 41 6.79 12.44 2.39
C PHE A 41 6.32 12.49 0.93
N ALA A 42 5.15 11.94 0.61
CA ALA A 42 4.57 12.13 -0.72
C ALA A 42 4.00 13.54 -0.89
N PHE A 43 3.55 14.18 0.20
CA PHE A 43 2.71 15.38 0.15
C PHE A 43 3.09 16.49 1.13
N GLU A 44 4.31 16.47 1.69
CA GLU A 44 4.78 17.55 2.57
C GLU A 44 4.56 18.91 1.92
N ASP A 45 3.87 19.81 2.63
CA ASP A 45 3.50 21.17 2.25
C ASP A 45 2.73 21.31 0.92
N ASP A 46 2.26 20.18 0.36
CA ASP A 46 1.41 20.24 -0.84
C ASP A 46 -0.05 20.58 -0.46
N ALA A 47 -0.69 21.39 -1.27
CA ALA A 47 -2.14 21.57 -1.27
C ALA A 47 -2.78 20.41 -2.05
N LEU A 48 -3.57 19.58 -1.36
CA LEU A 48 -4.18 18.39 -1.95
C LEU A 48 -5.57 18.70 -2.48
N ASP A 49 -5.76 18.51 -3.78
CA ASP A 49 -7.01 18.74 -4.50
C ASP A 49 -7.35 17.62 -5.49
N CYS A 50 -6.88 16.39 -5.20
CA CYS A 50 -7.21 15.23 -6.02
C CYS A 50 -8.72 15.11 -6.21
N ARG A 51 -9.11 14.70 -7.41
CA ARG A 51 -10.49 14.53 -7.83
C ARG A 51 -10.86 13.07 -8.00
N GLY A 52 -12.09 12.83 -8.42
CA GLY A 52 -12.62 11.49 -8.65
C GLY A 52 -13.09 10.80 -7.37
N PRO A 53 -13.72 9.62 -7.51
CA PRO A 53 -14.23 8.85 -6.38
C PRO A 53 -13.11 8.47 -5.41
N GLY A 54 -13.36 8.57 -4.10
CA GLY A 54 -12.40 8.23 -3.05
C GLY A 54 -11.20 9.20 -2.96
N ALA A 55 -11.29 10.41 -3.53
CA ALA A 55 -10.23 11.43 -3.48
C ALA A 55 -9.81 11.77 -2.03
N GLU A 56 -10.72 11.58 -1.08
CA GLU A 56 -10.47 11.75 0.35
C GLU A 56 -9.37 10.83 0.90
N PHE A 57 -9.08 9.69 0.27
CA PHE A 57 -7.96 8.82 0.66
C PHE A 57 -6.60 9.51 0.49
N ILE A 58 -6.50 10.41 -0.48
CA ILE A 58 -5.30 11.20 -0.73
C ILE A 58 -5.41 12.57 -0.04
N ASN A 59 -6.54 13.24 -0.19
CA ASN A 59 -6.72 14.61 0.32
C ASN A 59 -6.66 14.70 1.85
N ASN A 60 -6.87 13.58 2.56
CA ASN A 60 -6.71 13.49 4.03
C ASN A 60 -5.29 13.05 4.45
N SER A 61 -4.32 13.02 3.56
CA SER A 61 -2.93 12.73 3.91
C SER A 61 -2.34 13.82 4.80
N VAL A 62 -1.38 13.45 5.62
CA VAL A 62 -0.65 14.40 6.48
C VAL A 62 0.32 15.20 5.62
N THR A 63 0.21 16.54 5.66
CA THR A 63 1.06 17.43 4.87
C THR A 63 1.97 18.31 5.74
N ARG A 64 1.73 18.39 7.06
CA ARG A 64 2.52 19.22 7.97
C ARG A 64 3.44 18.37 8.83
N MET A 65 4.71 18.77 8.95
CA MET A 65 5.71 18.10 9.77
C MET A 65 5.28 17.99 11.25
N SER A 66 4.60 19.01 11.80
CA SER A 66 4.06 18.96 13.17
C SER A 66 3.10 17.80 13.38
N ASP A 67 2.18 17.62 12.45
CA ASP A 67 1.14 16.59 12.51
C ASP A 67 1.75 15.20 12.28
N TYR A 68 2.73 15.12 11.39
CA TYR A 68 3.49 13.88 11.17
C TYR A 68 4.24 13.44 12.41
N ARG A 69 4.98 14.35 13.07
CA ARG A 69 5.67 14.06 14.34
C ARG A 69 4.70 13.67 15.46
N ALA A 70 3.52 14.28 15.51
CA ALA A 70 2.49 13.95 16.50
C ALA A 70 2.04 12.48 16.42
N LEU A 71 2.16 11.82 15.26
CA LEU A 71 1.87 10.39 15.12
C LEU A 71 2.76 9.50 16.01
N PHE A 72 3.95 9.96 16.35
CA PHE A 72 4.94 9.23 17.16
C PHE A 72 4.97 9.65 18.63
N ALA A 73 4.09 10.57 19.05
CA ALA A 73 4.12 11.12 20.42
C ALA A 73 3.88 10.06 21.52
N GLY A 74 3.22 8.94 21.20
CA GLY A 74 3.00 7.82 22.13
C GLY A 74 4.14 6.82 22.23
N ALA A 75 5.24 7.01 21.50
CA ALA A 75 6.36 6.08 21.49
C ALA A 75 7.21 6.20 22.78
N LYS A 76 7.63 5.06 23.31
CA LYS A 76 8.58 5.01 24.43
C LYS A 76 9.98 5.38 23.94
N THR A 77 10.82 5.88 24.85
CA THR A 77 12.22 6.14 24.54
C THR A 77 12.98 4.83 24.27
N GLY A 78 13.84 4.83 23.26
CA GLY A 78 14.74 3.71 22.96
C GLY A 78 14.14 2.58 22.14
N ILE A 79 12.92 2.75 21.58
CA ILE A 79 12.33 1.80 20.63
C ILE A 79 12.41 2.35 19.21
N LEU A 80 12.39 1.44 18.21
CA LEU A 80 12.43 1.82 16.80
C LEU A 80 11.07 2.41 16.36
N LEU A 81 11.13 3.52 15.66
CA LEU A 81 9.96 4.18 15.09
C LEU A 81 9.79 3.77 13.62
N GLY A 82 8.64 3.28 13.26
CA GLY A 82 8.34 2.87 11.89
C GLY A 82 7.05 3.45 11.35
N GLU A 83 6.94 3.51 10.02
CA GLU A 83 5.76 3.98 9.32
C GLU A 83 5.59 3.21 8.00
N ALA A 84 4.36 3.09 7.51
CA ALA A 84 4.05 2.37 6.29
C ALA A 84 3.12 3.18 5.38
N SER A 85 3.71 3.77 4.34
CA SER A 85 3.00 4.48 3.26
C SER A 85 3.44 3.94 1.89
N PRO A 86 2.74 2.96 1.33
CA PRO A 86 3.09 2.38 0.02
C PRO A 86 3.12 3.38 -1.13
N LEU A 87 2.49 4.53 -0.95
CA LEU A 87 2.50 5.62 -1.91
C LEU A 87 3.90 6.26 -2.07
N TYR A 88 4.79 6.10 -1.09
CA TYR A 88 6.15 6.66 -1.21
C TYR A 88 6.92 6.09 -2.39
N LEU A 89 6.80 4.80 -2.66
CA LEU A 89 7.45 4.19 -3.82
C LEU A 89 6.98 4.83 -5.14
N TYR A 90 5.67 5.08 -5.24
CA TYR A 90 5.06 5.72 -6.41
C TYR A 90 5.41 7.21 -6.54
N SER A 91 5.47 7.94 -5.44
CA SER A 91 5.63 9.40 -5.44
C SER A 91 7.01 9.82 -5.96
N PRO A 92 7.11 10.71 -6.95
CA PRO A 92 8.39 11.24 -7.41
C PRO A 92 9.06 12.18 -6.41
N LYS A 93 8.30 12.78 -5.49
CA LYS A 93 8.80 13.72 -4.47
C LYS A 93 9.31 13.02 -3.21
N ALA A 94 8.77 11.84 -2.89
CA ALA A 94 9.09 11.15 -1.63
C ALA A 94 10.58 10.84 -1.44
N PRO A 95 11.34 10.36 -2.43
CA PRO A 95 12.77 10.05 -2.23
C PRO A 95 13.60 11.25 -1.80
N GLU A 96 13.33 12.43 -2.35
CA GLU A 96 14.04 13.66 -2.00
C GLU A 96 13.70 14.12 -0.58
N ARG A 97 12.41 14.16 -0.23
CA ARG A 97 11.93 14.55 1.09
C ARG A 97 12.40 13.60 2.18
N ILE A 98 12.39 12.29 1.91
CA ILE A 98 12.95 11.28 2.82
C ILE A 98 14.45 11.52 3.03
N ALA A 99 15.22 11.75 1.97
CA ALA A 99 16.66 12.03 2.07
C ALA A 99 16.96 13.31 2.85
N HIS A 100 16.08 14.32 2.73
CA HIS A 100 16.23 15.58 3.47
C HIS A 100 15.99 15.41 4.97
N HIS A 101 14.91 14.73 5.36
CA HIS A 101 14.49 14.65 6.76
C HIS A 101 15.10 13.48 7.53
N VAL A 102 15.32 12.34 6.87
CA VAL A 102 15.76 11.08 7.48
C VAL A 102 16.78 10.34 6.60
N PRO A 103 17.96 10.94 6.32
CA PRO A 103 18.92 10.39 5.36
C PRO A 103 19.47 9.00 5.75
N GLY A 104 19.42 8.65 7.04
CA GLY A 104 19.84 7.34 7.56
C GLY A 104 18.75 6.28 7.65
N VAL A 105 17.51 6.59 7.21
CA VAL A 105 16.35 5.71 7.36
C VAL A 105 16.53 4.37 6.63
N ARG A 106 16.09 3.28 7.25
CA ARG A 106 16.00 1.96 6.60
C ARG A 106 14.67 1.84 5.88
N MET A 107 14.69 1.37 4.64
CA MET A 107 13.49 1.27 3.81
C MET A 107 13.22 -0.18 3.42
N VAL A 108 11.93 -0.53 3.37
CA VAL A 108 11.46 -1.85 2.96
C VAL A 108 10.45 -1.70 1.84
N ALA A 109 10.63 -2.44 0.75
CA ALA A 109 9.67 -2.57 -0.33
C ALA A 109 9.41 -4.05 -0.62
N ILE A 110 8.13 -4.47 -0.58
CA ILE A 110 7.70 -5.76 -1.11
C ILE A 110 7.06 -5.51 -2.45
N LEU A 111 7.66 -6.02 -3.51
CA LEU A 111 7.16 -5.89 -4.87
C LEU A 111 6.28 -7.10 -5.21
N ARG A 112 5.31 -6.90 -6.05
CA ARG A 112 4.44 -7.95 -6.57
C ARG A 112 4.48 -7.92 -8.08
N ASN A 113 4.22 -9.05 -8.77
CA ASN A 113 4.04 -9.03 -10.21
C ASN A 113 3.20 -7.80 -10.61
N PRO A 114 3.73 -6.88 -11.43
CA PRO A 114 3.09 -5.61 -11.78
C PRO A 114 1.68 -5.77 -12.37
N VAL A 115 1.49 -6.82 -13.18
CA VAL A 115 0.20 -7.14 -13.79
C VAL A 115 -0.83 -7.54 -12.73
N ASP A 116 -0.43 -8.40 -11.80
CA ASP A 116 -1.27 -8.83 -10.66
C ASP A 116 -1.53 -7.70 -9.67
N GLN A 117 -0.54 -6.83 -9.46
CA GLN A 117 -0.70 -5.66 -8.60
C GLN A 117 -1.76 -4.72 -9.15
N ALA A 118 -1.71 -4.40 -10.45
CA ALA A 118 -2.68 -3.53 -11.11
C ALA A 118 -4.11 -4.09 -11.00
N PHE A 119 -4.28 -5.39 -11.22
CA PHE A 119 -5.59 -6.04 -11.08
C PHE A 119 -6.06 -6.07 -9.61
N SER A 120 -5.16 -6.40 -8.68
CA SER A 120 -5.49 -6.34 -7.25
C SER A 120 -5.90 -4.94 -6.80
N HIS A 121 -5.33 -3.91 -7.41
CA HIS A 121 -5.66 -2.51 -7.14
C HIS A 121 -7.07 -2.17 -7.65
N PHE A 122 -7.41 -2.59 -8.87
CA PHE A 122 -8.75 -2.48 -9.43
C PHE A 122 -9.80 -3.19 -8.56
N LEU A 123 -9.53 -4.44 -8.15
CA LEU A 123 -10.43 -5.20 -7.28
C LEU A 123 -10.63 -4.50 -5.92
N TYR A 124 -9.57 -3.91 -5.38
CA TYR A 124 -9.66 -3.10 -4.17
C TYR A 124 -10.59 -1.89 -4.36
N ALA A 125 -10.37 -1.13 -5.43
CA ALA A 125 -11.20 0.04 -5.74
C ALA A 125 -12.68 -0.35 -5.96
N THR A 126 -12.94 -1.48 -6.63
CA THR A 126 -14.28 -2.03 -6.81
C THR A 126 -14.91 -2.47 -5.49
N LYS A 127 -14.13 -3.16 -4.62
CA LYS A 127 -14.61 -3.59 -3.29
C LYS A 127 -15.09 -2.42 -2.44
N TYR A 128 -14.37 -1.31 -2.46
CA TYR A 128 -14.71 -0.11 -1.70
C TYR A 128 -15.65 0.85 -2.45
N ARG A 129 -16.16 0.44 -3.63
CA ARG A 129 -17.09 1.22 -4.46
C ARG A 129 -16.51 2.56 -4.91
N ILE A 130 -15.18 2.61 -5.05
CA ILE A 130 -14.44 3.76 -5.56
C ILE A 130 -14.38 3.68 -7.09
N GLU A 131 -14.15 2.49 -7.67
CA GLU A 131 -14.12 2.31 -9.12
C GLU A 131 -15.55 2.33 -9.70
N PRO A 132 -15.88 3.31 -10.54
CA PRO A 132 -17.21 3.42 -11.15
C PRO A 132 -17.39 2.47 -12.35
N VAL A 133 -16.29 1.98 -12.94
CA VAL A 133 -16.31 1.10 -14.11
C VAL A 133 -16.18 -0.36 -13.67
N ALA A 134 -17.11 -1.20 -14.10
CA ALA A 134 -17.12 -2.61 -13.70
C ALA A 134 -16.12 -3.48 -14.48
N ASP A 135 -15.76 -3.09 -15.71
CA ASP A 135 -14.81 -3.81 -16.56
C ASP A 135 -13.40 -3.26 -16.42
N PHE A 136 -12.43 -4.12 -16.10
CA PHE A 136 -11.05 -3.71 -15.88
C PHE A 136 -10.36 -3.23 -17.15
N THR A 137 -10.68 -3.83 -18.30
CA THR A 137 -10.11 -3.42 -19.59
C THR A 137 -10.51 -1.99 -19.92
N GLU A 138 -11.79 -1.67 -19.67
CA GLU A 138 -12.30 -0.31 -19.85
C GLU A 138 -11.72 0.67 -18.83
N ALA A 139 -11.54 0.25 -17.58
CA ALA A 139 -10.87 1.07 -16.56
C ALA A 139 -9.43 1.44 -16.96
N LEU A 140 -8.66 0.50 -17.54
CA LEU A 140 -7.32 0.72 -18.07
C LEU A 140 -7.31 1.68 -19.28
N ARG A 141 -8.32 1.62 -20.16
CA ARG A 141 -8.43 2.55 -21.30
C ARG A 141 -8.69 3.99 -20.85
N ARG A 142 -9.42 4.17 -19.75
CA ARG A 142 -9.72 5.49 -19.17
C ARG A 142 -8.62 6.04 -18.26
N GLU A 143 -7.54 5.31 -18.05
CA GLU A 143 -6.50 5.70 -17.10
C GLU A 143 -5.93 7.08 -17.43
N GLU A 144 -5.53 7.33 -18.68
CA GLU A 144 -4.91 8.59 -19.10
C GLU A 144 -5.88 9.77 -18.98
N GLU A 145 -7.14 9.60 -19.38
CA GLU A 145 -8.19 10.61 -19.23
C GLU A 145 -8.37 11.01 -17.76
N ARG A 146 -8.43 10.00 -16.86
CA ARG A 146 -8.61 10.20 -15.42
C ARG A 146 -7.42 10.94 -14.80
N MET A 147 -6.20 10.53 -15.17
CA MET A 147 -4.99 11.19 -14.68
C MET A 147 -4.91 12.63 -15.16
N ALA A 148 -5.25 12.90 -16.42
CA ALA A 148 -5.31 14.25 -16.96
C ALA A 148 -6.40 15.12 -16.29
N ALA A 149 -7.51 14.49 -15.87
CA ALA A 149 -8.58 15.16 -15.11
C ALA A 149 -8.25 15.39 -13.62
N GLY A 150 -7.04 15.02 -13.16
CA GLY A 150 -6.60 15.20 -11.78
C GLY A 150 -7.21 14.19 -10.79
N TRP A 151 -7.63 13.01 -11.27
CA TRP A 151 -8.09 11.98 -10.38
C TRP A 151 -6.95 11.47 -9.50
N GLN A 152 -7.29 11.01 -8.30
CA GLN A 152 -6.31 10.47 -7.36
C GLN A 152 -5.45 9.35 -7.98
N PRO A 153 -4.19 9.18 -7.54
CA PRO A 153 -3.23 8.22 -8.13
C PRO A 153 -3.70 6.78 -8.18
N LEU A 154 -4.65 6.38 -7.33
CA LEU A 154 -5.22 5.04 -7.25
C LEU A 154 -5.77 4.54 -8.59
N PHE A 155 -6.19 5.44 -9.49
CA PHE A 155 -6.70 5.10 -10.82
C PHE A 155 -5.61 4.95 -11.89
N GLY A 156 -4.35 5.18 -11.53
CA GLY A 156 -3.18 4.92 -12.37
C GLY A 156 -2.74 3.46 -12.30
N TYR A 157 -3.59 2.51 -12.72
CA TYR A 157 -3.37 1.07 -12.56
C TYR A 157 -2.07 0.57 -13.18
N SER A 158 -1.73 1.04 -14.38
CA SER A 158 -0.47 0.70 -15.04
C SER A 158 0.70 1.61 -14.66
N ARG A 159 0.45 2.71 -13.94
CA ARG A 159 1.50 3.63 -13.47
C ARG A 159 2.05 3.23 -12.10
N PHE A 160 1.18 2.72 -11.22
CA PHE A 160 1.56 2.34 -9.86
C PHE A 160 2.65 1.26 -9.81
N PRO A 161 2.65 0.21 -10.65
CA PRO A 161 3.65 -0.85 -10.61
C PRO A 161 4.87 -0.63 -11.52
N ARG A 162 5.23 0.60 -11.86
CA ARG A 162 6.46 0.92 -12.61
C ARG A 162 7.67 0.95 -11.67
N TYR A 163 7.98 -0.22 -11.13
CA TYR A 163 8.95 -0.34 -10.03
C TYR A 163 10.38 0.00 -10.44
N ALA A 164 10.81 -0.30 -11.66
CA ALA A 164 12.17 0.02 -12.10
C ALA A 164 12.38 1.53 -12.14
N GLU A 165 11.46 2.28 -12.76
CA GLU A 165 11.46 3.75 -12.76
C GLU A 165 11.42 4.32 -11.34
N GLN A 166 10.61 3.73 -10.47
CA GLN A 166 10.46 4.18 -9.08
C GLN A 166 11.74 3.95 -8.28
N LEU A 167 12.36 2.76 -8.40
CA LEU A 167 13.60 2.43 -7.70
C LEU A 167 14.81 3.23 -8.20
N ASP A 168 14.85 3.63 -9.48
CA ASP A 168 15.89 4.54 -9.97
C ASP A 168 15.94 5.84 -9.16
N ARG A 169 14.77 6.41 -8.82
CA ARG A 169 14.68 7.63 -8.01
C ARG A 169 15.23 7.43 -6.60
N TYR A 170 15.02 6.25 -6.01
CA TYR A 170 15.55 5.89 -4.70
C TYR A 170 17.05 5.63 -4.75
N TYR A 171 17.52 4.83 -5.72
CA TYR A 171 18.94 4.50 -5.83
C TYR A 171 19.83 5.68 -6.23
N ALA A 172 19.24 6.72 -6.81
CA ALA A 172 19.94 7.99 -7.06
C ALA A 172 20.23 8.78 -5.78
N ARG A 173 19.57 8.46 -4.66
CA ARG A 173 19.66 9.22 -3.39
C ARG A 173 20.14 8.39 -2.21
N PHE A 174 19.94 7.09 -2.23
CA PHE A 174 20.23 6.20 -1.11
C PHE A 174 21.14 5.04 -1.52
N PRO A 175 22.10 4.67 -0.68
CA PRO A 175 22.84 3.42 -0.85
C PRO A 175 21.88 2.23 -0.93
N ARG A 176 22.16 1.27 -1.83
CA ARG A 176 21.32 0.07 -1.99
C ARG A 176 21.09 -0.69 -0.67
N GLY A 177 22.07 -0.71 0.21
CA GLY A 177 21.98 -1.36 1.53
C GLY A 177 20.98 -0.72 2.50
N GLN A 178 20.48 0.49 2.22
CA GLN A 178 19.41 1.11 3.02
C GLN A 178 18.01 0.63 2.57
N ILE A 179 17.88 -0.04 1.44
CA ILE A 179 16.60 -0.44 0.85
C ILE A 179 16.55 -1.96 0.71
N LEU A 180 15.76 -2.60 1.57
CA LEU A 180 15.47 -4.03 1.45
C LEU A 180 14.33 -4.22 0.45
N ILE A 181 14.61 -4.96 -0.64
CA ILE A 181 13.60 -5.34 -1.61
C ILE A 181 13.35 -6.83 -1.50
N ARG A 182 12.07 -7.21 -1.43
CA ARG A 182 11.59 -8.59 -1.47
C ARG A 182 10.39 -8.66 -2.40
N THR A 183 10.02 -9.87 -2.83
CA THR A 183 8.84 -10.07 -3.66
C THR A 183 7.67 -10.61 -2.83
N TYR A 184 6.47 -10.48 -3.37
CA TYR A 184 5.26 -11.03 -2.74
C TYR A 184 5.30 -12.57 -2.72
N GLU A 185 5.99 -13.17 -3.68
CA GLU A 185 6.26 -14.59 -3.73
C GLU A 185 7.14 -15.04 -2.54
N ASP A 186 8.15 -14.24 -2.16
CA ASP A 186 8.95 -14.50 -0.95
C ASP A 186 8.05 -14.49 0.30
N TYR A 187 7.12 -13.51 0.37
CA TYR A 187 6.15 -13.45 1.47
C TYR A 187 5.22 -14.66 1.51
N LEU A 188 4.80 -15.18 0.36
CA LEU A 188 3.93 -16.37 0.30
C LEU A 188 4.68 -17.66 0.60
N ALA A 189 5.94 -17.75 0.20
CA ALA A 189 6.77 -18.93 0.37
C ALA A 189 7.25 -19.11 1.83
N ASP A 190 7.75 -18.03 2.43
CA ASP A 190 8.25 -18.04 3.82
C ASP A 190 7.98 -16.71 4.53
N PRO A 191 6.76 -16.49 5.05
CA PRO A 191 6.42 -15.25 5.75
C PRO A 191 7.25 -15.03 7.03
N VAL A 192 7.70 -16.13 7.69
CA VAL A 192 8.48 -16.05 8.92
C VAL A 192 9.92 -15.63 8.61
N GLY A 193 10.54 -16.23 7.61
CA GLY A 193 11.87 -15.86 7.15
C GLY A 193 11.90 -14.43 6.60
N LEU A 194 10.90 -14.04 5.83
CA LEU A 194 10.77 -12.66 5.36
C LEU A 194 10.70 -11.66 6.53
N MET A 195 9.93 -11.95 7.58
CA MET A 195 9.87 -11.10 8.76
C MET A 195 11.21 -11.01 9.47
N ALA A 196 11.94 -12.12 9.61
CA ALA A 196 13.28 -12.13 10.20
C ALA A 196 14.28 -11.28 9.37
N ASP A 197 14.17 -11.31 8.04
CA ASP A 197 14.97 -10.46 7.15
C ASP A 197 14.64 -8.97 7.34
N ILE A 198 13.36 -8.63 7.40
CA ILE A 198 12.90 -7.25 7.63
C ILE A 198 13.39 -6.76 9.01
N LEU A 199 13.17 -7.54 10.06
CA LEU A 199 13.62 -7.20 11.42
C LEU A 199 15.14 -6.96 11.47
N GLY A 200 15.91 -7.84 10.85
CA GLY A 200 17.37 -7.66 10.77
C GLY A 200 17.78 -6.43 9.97
N HIS A 201 17.06 -6.13 8.88
CA HIS A 201 17.32 -4.95 8.07
C HIS A 201 17.05 -3.65 8.83
N ILE A 202 15.96 -3.57 9.58
CA ILE A 202 15.60 -2.36 10.36
C ILE A 202 16.36 -2.25 11.69
N GLY A 203 17.16 -3.25 12.06
CA GLY A 203 17.93 -3.27 13.31
C GLY A 203 17.15 -3.73 14.54
N ALA A 204 16.03 -4.45 14.34
CA ALA A 204 15.23 -5.06 15.40
C ALA A 204 15.65 -6.52 15.69
N ASP A 205 15.10 -7.08 16.76
CA ASP A 205 15.34 -8.48 17.13
C ASP A 205 14.78 -9.46 16.09
N ARG A 206 15.65 -10.15 15.37
CA ARG A 206 15.31 -11.15 14.35
C ARG A 206 14.60 -12.37 14.91
N SER A 207 14.70 -12.61 16.21
CA SER A 207 14.06 -13.77 16.87
C SER A 207 12.58 -13.52 17.18
N PHE A 208 12.11 -12.26 17.12
CA PHE A 208 10.70 -11.93 17.35
C PHE A 208 9.79 -12.68 16.37
N ARG A 209 8.67 -13.19 16.86
CA ARG A 209 7.65 -13.89 16.05
C ARG A 209 6.30 -13.24 16.25
N ALA A 210 5.80 -12.65 15.16
CA ALA A 210 4.45 -12.08 15.13
C ALA A 210 3.40 -13.20 15.00
N ASP A 211 2.23 -12.99 15.57
CA ASP A 211 1.05 -13.77 15.25
C ASP A 211 0.55 -13.40 13.84
N MET A 212 0.67 -14.32 12.92
CA MET A 212 0.27 -14.19 11.52
C MET A 212 -1.03 -14.93 11.20
N SER A 213 -1.79 -15.35 12.21
CA SER A 213 -3.04 -16.13 12.05
C SER A 213 -4.16 -15.33 11.38
N GLU A 214 -4.20 -14.02 11.55
CA GLU A 214 -5.17 -13.15 10.90
C GLU A 214 -4.81 -12.90 9.42
N LYS A 215 -5.54 -13.54 8.50
CA LYS A 215 -5.42 -13.24 7.07
C LYS A 215 -5.97 -11.85 6.75
N MET A 216 -5.07 -10.91 6.51
CA MET A 216 -5.41 -9.53 6.14
C MET A 216 -5.75 -9.45 4.65
N ASN A 217 -6.92 -8.86 4.32
CA ASN A 217 -7.33 -8.48 2.96
C ASN A 217 -7.54 -9.63 1.93
N ALA A 218 -8.56 -10.46 2.13
CA ALA A 218 -9.10 -11.26 1.02
C ALA A 218 -9.61 -10.30 -0.09
N GLY A 219 -9.03 -10.40 -1.29
CA GLY A 219 -9.51 -9.73 -2.48
C GLY A 219 -10.77 -10.38 -3.01
N GLY A 220 -11.39 -9.79 -4.06
CA GLY A 220 -12.52 -10.37 -4.77
C GLY A 220 -13.57 -9.32 -5.16
N ARG A 221 -14.55 -9.69 -5.99
CA ARG A 221 -15.73 -8.87 -6.33
C ARG A 221 -16.87 -9.11 -5.34
N ALA A 222 -17.69 -8.08 -5.12
CA ALA A 222 -18.91 -8.24 -4.34
C ALA A 222 -19.91 -9.16 -5.06
N LYS A 223 -20.37 -10.23 -4.39
CA LYS A 223 -21.42 -11.12 -4.87
C LYS A 223 -22.74 -10.37 -5.06
N ASN A 224 -23.03 -9.46 -4.13
CA ASN A 224 -24.20 -8.60 -4.17
C ASN A 224 -23.77 -7.14 -4.03
N ALA A 225 -23.91 -6.39 -5.13
CA ALA A 225 -23.51 -4.99 -5.20
C ALA A 225 -24.34 -4.08 -4.28
N ALA A 226 -25.65 -4.33 -4.18
CA ALA A 226 -26.54 -3.53 -3.31
C ALA A 226 -26.19 -3.72 -1.82
N PHE A 227 -25.89 -4.96 -1.42
CA PHE A 227 -25.43 -5.23 -0.05
C PHE A 227 -24.07 -4.59 0.23
N GLN A 228 -23.16 -4.62 -0.74
CA GLN A 228 -21.86 -3.94 -0.64
C GLN A 228 -22.04 -2.42 -0.49
N ASP A 229 -22.92 -1.83 -1.29
CA ASP A 229 -23.25 -0.40 -1.21
C ASP A 229 -23.82 -0.06 0.17
N PHE A 230 -24.73 -0.89 0.70
CA PHE A 230 -25.29 -0.71 2.05
C PHE A 230 -24.21 -0.72 3.13
N LEU A 231 -23.20 -1.60 3.03
CA LEU A 231 -22.10 -1.69 3.97
C LEU A 231 -21.12 -0.50 3.88
N MET A 232 -20.85 0.00 2.65
CA MET A 232 -19.81 0.98 2.39
C MET A 232 -20.27 2.43 2.42
N LYS A 233 -21.52 2.69 2.01
CA LYS A 233 -22.09 4.04 1.98
C LYS A 233 -22.77 4.39 3.32
N SER A 234 -22.65 5.66 3.71
CA SER A 234 -23.39 6.16 4.86
C SER A 234 -24.90 6.08 4.61
N ASN A 235 -25.61 5.43 5.51
CA ASN A 235 -27.07 5.29 5.48
C ASN A 235 -27.64 5.46 6.89
N PRO A 236 -28.97 5.66 7.05
CA PRO A 236 -29.60 5.87 8.36
C PRO A 236 -29.31 4.76 9.37
N VAL A 237 -29.26 3.50 8.92
CA VAL A 237 -28.99 2.33 9.77
C VAL A 237 -27.55 2.36 10.28
N THR A 238 -26.57 2.60 9.41
CA THR A 238 -25.17 2.68 9.81
C THR A 238 -24.88 3.88 10.71
N ARG A 239 -25.65 4.98 10.58
CA ARG A 239 -25.60 6.13 11.51
C ARG A 239 -26.14 5.76 12.89
N ALA A 240 -27.32 5.11 12.95
CA ALA A 240 -27.92 4.68 14.20
C ALA A 240 -27.02 3.71 14.98
N ILE A 241 -26.45 2.71 14.28
CA ILE A 241 -25.45 1.81 14.86
C ILE A 241 -24.22 2.59 15.35
N GLY A 242 -23.88 3.69 14.67
CA GLY A 242 -22.77 4.56 15.01
C GLY A 242 -22.89 5.27 16.35
N MET A 243 -24.10 5.44 16.87
CA MET A 243 -24.35 6.06 18.18
C MET A 243 -24.11 5.11 19.35
N VAL A 244 -24.18 3.79 19.12
CA VAL A 244 -24.14 2.78 20.19
C VAL A 244 -22.87 1.92 20.12
N VAL A 245 -22.34 1.67 18.91
CA VAL A 245 -21.20 0.76 18.70
C VAL A 245 -19.91 1.55 18.46
N PRO A 246 -18.82 1.28 19.19
CA PRO A 246 -17.52 1.91 18.99
C PRO A 246 -17.01 1.77 17.53
N LYS A 247 -16.38 2.82 17.02
CA LYS A 247 -15.89 2.89 15.61
C LYS A 247 -15.07 1.67 15.21
N ALA A 248 -14.17 1.20 16.08
CA ALA A 248 -13.32 0.05 15.81
C ALA A 248 -14.10 -1.26 15.62
N ALA A 249 -15.13 -1.49 16.46
CA ALA A 249 -15.98 -2.68 16.35
C ALA A 249 -16.85 -2.63 15.08
N ARG A 250 -17.40 -1.47 14.74
CA ARG A 250 -18.16 -1.28 13.50
C ARG A 250 -17.33 -1.56 12.26
N LEU A 251 -16.10 -1.05 12.21
CA LEU A 251 -15.20 -1.29 11.10
C LEU A 251 -14.87 -2.77 10.94
N ARG A 252 -14.56 -3.48 12.04
CA ARG A 252 -14.31 -4.94 12.01
C ARG A 252 -15.52 -5.73 11.50
N ILE A 253 -16.71 -5.43 11.99
CA ILE A 253 -17.96 -6.09 11.55
C ILE A 253 -18.21 -5.81 10.07
N ARG A 254 -18.12 -4.55 9.64
CA ARG A 254 -18.28 -4.14 8.24
C ARG A 254 -17.32 -4.89 7.34
N ASP A 255 -16.02 -4.93 7.69
CA ASP A 255 -14.99 -5.55 6.87
C ASP A 255 -15.15 -7.07 6.80
N ARG A 256 -15.62 -7.70 7.90
CA ARG A 256 -15.98 -9.13 7.92
C ARG A 256 -17.18 -9.44 7.02
N LEU A 257 -18.24 -8.67 7.10
CA LEU A 257 -19.44 -8.83 6.25
C LEU A 257 -19.09 -8.56 4.77
N ALA A 258 -18.30 -7.53 4.51
CA ALA A 258 -17.79 -7.26 3.16
C ALA A 258 -16.95 -8.42 2.62
N ALA A 259 -16.07 -9.01 3.42
CA ALA A 259 -15.27 -10.17 3.03
C ALA A 259 -16.12 -11.41 2.70
N MET A 260 -17.22 -11.64 3.45
CA MET A 260 -18.17 -12.74 3.16
C MET A 260 -18.96 -12.51 1.86
N ASN A 261 -19.18 -11.25 1.49
CA ASN A 261 -19.85 -10.85 0.26
C ASN A 261 -18.91 -10.87 -0.96
N MET A 262 -17.66 -11.31 -0.84
CA MET A 262 -16.72 -11.35 -1.96
C MET A 262 -16.72 -12.71 -2.67
N THR A 263 -16.58 -12.69 -4.01
CA THR A 263 -16.24 -13.87 -4.80
C THR A 263 -14.73 -14.08 -4.73
N ARG A 264 -14.29 -15.35 -4.81
CA ARG A 264 -12.86 -15.69 -4.91
C ARG A 264 -12.40 -15.94 -6.36
N ASP A 265 -13.34 -15.90 -7.30
CA ASP A 265 -13.10 -16.30 -8.70
C ASP A 265 -13.10 -15.10 -9.65
N ASP A 266 -12.27 -14.09 -9.30
CA ASP A 266 -12.06 -12.97 -10.20
C ASP A 266 -10.82 -13.23 -11.05
N ARG A 267 -11.04 -13.67 -12.28
CA ARG A 267 -9.99 -13.82 -13.28
C ARG A 267 -9.79 -12.49 -14.01
N MET A 268 -8.54 -12.12 -14.18
CA MET A 268 -8.19 -10.95 -14.99
C MET A 268 -8.64 -11.19 -16.45
N PRO A 269 -9.34 -10.22 -17.08
CA PRO A 269 -9.67 -10.30 -18.49
C PRO A 269 -8.40 -10.43 -19.36
N LYS A 270 -8.41 -11.33 -20.34
CA LYS A 270 -7.24 -11.54 -21.23
C LYS A 270 -6.81 -10.26 -21.95
N ALA A 271 -7.77 -9.43 -22.37
CA ALA A 271 -7.47 -8.14 -23.00
C ALA A 271 -6.77 -7.16 -22.03
N ALA A 272 -7.19 -7.11 -20.76
CA ALA A 272 -6.54 -6.29 -19.75
C ALA A 272 -5.11 -6.77 -19.49
N LYS A 273 -4.89 -8.10 -19.40
CA LYS A 273 -3.56 -8.68 -19.23
C LYS A 273 -2.63 -8.30 -20.38
N ALA A 274 -3.11 -8.41 -21.63
CA ALA A 274 -2.32 -8.03 -22.82
C ALA A 274 -1.91 -6.55 -22.78
N ILE A 275 -2.83 -5.64 -22.45
CA ILE A 275 -2.53 -4.21 -22.30
C ILE A 275 -1.47 -3.98 -21.20
N LEU A 276 -1.59 -4.66 -20.06
CA LEU A 276 -0.64 -4.50 -18.96
C LEU A 276 0.74 -5.06 -19.30
N LEU A 277 0.82 -6.21 -19.97
CA LEU A 277 2.10 -6.77 -20.43
C LEU A 277 2.77 -5.86 -21.46
N GLU A 278 2.02 -5.28 -22.38
CA GLU A 278 2.54 -4.29 -23.33
C GLU A 278 3.14 -3.07 -22.61
N ARG A 279 2.42 -2.54 -21.60
CA ARG A 279 2.84 -1.33 -20.86
C ARG A 279 3.94 -1.57 -19.84
N LEU A 280 3.97 -2.74 -19.22
CA LEU A 280 4.79 -3.05 -18.04
C LEU A 280 5.91 -4.05 -18.35
N GLY A 281 5.87 -4.75 -19.49
CA GLY A 281 6.92 -5.69 -19.90
C GLY A 281 8.32 -5.09 -19.82
N PRO A 282 8.58 -3.93 -20.45
CA PRO A 282 9.88 -3.27 -20.35
C PRO A 282 10.31 -2.91 -18.92
N GLU A 283 9.36 -2.57 -18.05
CA GLU A 283 9.63 -2.31 -16.62
C GLU A 283 10.02 -3.58 -15.87
N ILE A 284 9.37 -4.71 -16.17
CA ILE A 284 9.68 -6.02 -15.57
C ILE A 284 11.07 -6.48 -15.99
N GLU A 285 11.40 -6.37 -17.29
CA GLU A 285 12.70 -6.72 -17.83
C GLU A 285 13.85 -5.91 -17.21
N ARG A 286 13.63 -4.60 -16.99
CA ARG A 286 14.59 -3.73 -16.29
C ARG A 286 14.73 -4.06 -14.82
N LEU A 287 13.62 -4.41 -14.16
CA LEU A 287 13.55 -4.62 -12.71
C LEU A 287 14.37 -5.85 -12.29
N GLY A 288 14.32 -6.95 -13.04
CA GLY A 288 15.01 -8.21 -12.70
C GLY A 288 16.48 -8.01 -12.35
N PRO A 289 17.31 -7.53 -13.29
CA PRO A 289 18.73 -7.23 -13.04
C PRO A 289 18.93 -6.18 -11.92
N MET A 290 18.05 -5.21 -11.81
CA MET A 290 18.16 -4.13 -10.84
C MET A 290 18.08 -4.64 -9.39
N ILE A 291 17.26 -5.67 -9.15
CA ILE A 291 17.09 -6.28 -7.81
C ILE A 291 17.78 -7.65 -7.67
N GLY A 292 18.49 -8.10 -8.73
CA GLY A 292 19.21 -9.38 -8.74
C GLY A 292 18.27 -10.60 -8.72
N ARG A 293 17.14 -10.55 -9.43
CA ARG A 293 16.13 -11.63 -9.46
C ARG A 293 15.75 -11.98 -10.90
N ASP A 294 15.48 -13.26 -11.14
CA ASP A 294 14.77 -13.69 -12.34
C ASP A 294 13.27 -13.42 -12.17
N LEU A 295 12.74 -12.53 -13.00
CA LEU A 295 11.35 -12.15 -13.05
C LEU A 295 10.66 -12.55 -14.35
N SER A 296 11.26 -13.46 -15.14
CA SER A 296 10.70 -13.93 -16.41
C SER A 296 9.26 -14.48 -16.26
N GLY A 297 8.98 -15.17 -15.15
CA GLY A 297 7.62 -15.63 -14.84
C GLY A 297 6.58 -14.52 -14.63
N TRP A 298 6.99 -13.27 -14.48
CA TRP A 298 6.07 -12.14 -14.40
C TRP A 298 5.57 -11.66 -15.77
N LEU A 299 6.19 -12.14 -16.86
CA LEU A 299 5.83 -11.84 -18.24
C LEU A 299 4.85 -12.87 -18.85
N GLU A 300 4.48 -13.93 -18.12
CA GLU A 300 3.62 -15.01 -18.58
C GLU A 300 2.08 -14.72 -18.42
#